data_8ce7f3d200d6b29d8ba459e2a0fd2b1c
#
_entry.id   8ce7f3d200d6b29d8ba459e2a0fd2b1c
#
_cell.length_a   1.000
_cell.length_b   1.000
_cell.length_c   1.000
_cell.angle_alpha   90.00
_cell.angle_beta   90.00
_cell.angle_gamma   90.00
#
_symmetry.space_group_name_H-M   'P 1'
#
loop_
_entity.id
_entity.type
_entity.pdbx_description
1 polymer ?
#
loop_
_entity_poly.entity_id
_entity_poly.type
_entity_poly.pdbx_seq_one_letter_code
_entity_poly.pdbx_strand_id
1 'polypeptide(L)'
;HYPMPRDIELLVLDAERGLGNGRLLPAGPLREPASRLGSVDVVLERNSNDPDCGFSYQPSCARHLASGRQVAWSECVDEWREQSMVAITGLGQPMQFFEMLRGQGLTMETESLGDHEAVTPAHLDRRGEQVVLVTAKDAVKLPECTDPRVWVVAIEVALPSSLLTRLTAL
;
A
#
# COMPACT_ATOMS: atom_id res chain seq x y z
N HIS A 1 -17.84 19.41 -2.98
CA HIS A 1 -17.70 20.26 -1.79
C HIS A 1 -16.76 21.43 -2.06
N TYR A 2 -17.22 22.38 -2.89
CA TYR A 2 -16.44 23.55 -3.31
C TYR A 2 -16.35 24.73 -2.31
N PRO A 3 -17.11 24.81 -1.22
CA PRO A 3 -16.99 25.96 -0.34
C PRO A 3 -15.97 25.80 0.80
N MET A 4 -15.17 24.71 0.85
CA MET A 4 -14.17 24.57 1.89
C MET A 4 -12.87 25.25 1.43
N PRO A 5 -12.38 26.26 2.17
CA PRO A 5 -11.08 26.86 1.88
C PRO A 5 -9.98 25.77 2.00
N ARG A 6 -8.98 25.86 1.14
CA ARG A 6 -7.85 24.93 1.10
C ARG A 6 -6.58 25.76 1.11
N ASP A 7 -5.66 25.38 1.99
CA ASP A 7 -4.34 26.05 2.06
C ASP A 7 -3.40 25.45 1.02
N ILE A 8 -3.59 24.17 0.66
CA ILE A 8 -2.82 23.46 -0.35
C ILE A 8 -3.67 22.37 -1.03
N GLU A 9 -3.51 22.21 -2.32
CA GLU A 9 -4.09 21.13 -3.10
C GLU A 9 -3.01 20.18 -3.62
N LEU A 10 -3.08 18.92 -3.20
CA LEU A 10 -2.21 17.86 -3.66
C LEU A 10 -2.97 16.96 -4.65
N LEU A 11 -2.40 16.74 -5.81
CA LEU A 11 -2.89 15.77 -6.77
C LEU A 11 -1.95 14.56 -6.78
N VAL A 12 -2.51 13.37 -6.65
CA VAL A 12 -1.76 12.12 -6.67
C VAL A 12 -2.02 11.37 -7.96
N LEU A 13 -0.97 11.08 -8.69
CA LEU A 13 -0.97 10.25 -9.88
C LEU A 13 -0.24 8.93 -9.62
N ASP A 14 -0.57 7.96 -10.43
CA ASP A 14 0.20 6.72 -10.56
C ASP A 14 1.09 6.87 -11.81
N ALA A 15 2.40 6.86 -11.64
CA ALA A 15 3.35 7.09 -12.74
C ALA A 15 3.20 6.06 -13.89
N GLU A 16 2.81 4.82 -13.57
CA GLU A 16 2.62 3.75 -14.56
C GLU A 16 1.33 3.95 -15.38
N ARG A 17 0.27 4.42 -14.72
CA ARG A 17 -1.05 4.62 -15.35
C ARG A 17 -1.20 5.98 -15.98
N GLY A 18 -0.52 6.98 -15.45
CA GLY A 18 -0.64 8.37 -15.88
C GLY A 18 -2.10 8.83 -15.89
N LEU A 19 -2.47 9.48 -16.97
CA LEU A 19 -3.85 9.96 -17.20
C LEU A 19 -4.74 8.93 -17.95
N GLY A 20 -4.24 7.72 -18.18
CA GLY A 20 -4.94 6.71 -18.97
C GLY A 20 -5.23 7.19 -20.39
N ASN A 21 -6.50 7.11 -20.83
CA ASN A 21 -6.90 7.61 -22.15
C ASN A 21 -7.20 9.13 -22.18
N GLY A 22 -6.95 9.84 -21.09
CA GLY A 22 -7.17 11.30 -20.96
C GLY A 22 -8.64 11.74 -20.89
N ARG A 23 -9.58 10.80 -20.80
CA ARG A 23 -11.02 11.08 -20.79
C ARG A 23 -11.61 11.03 -19.39
N LEU A 24 -12.66 11.82 -19.18
CA LEU A 24 -13.45 11.81 -17.97
C LEU A 24 -14.35 10.57 -17.88
N LEU A 25 -14.74 10.20 -16.67
CA LEU A 25 -15.79 9.22 -16.44
C LEU A 25 -17.07 9.59 -17.17
N PRO A 26 -17.81 8.63 -17.75
CA PRO A 26 -17.54 7.18 -17.78
C PRO A 26 -16.63 6.72 -18.93
N ALA A 27 -16.20 7.61 -19.83
CA ALA A 27 -15.44 7.28 -21.04
C ALA A 27 -13.95 7.02 -20.77
N GLY A 28 -13.45 7.38 -19.59
CA GLY A 28 -12.08 7.18 -19.14
C GLY A 28 -11.97 7.21 -17.61
N PRO A 29 -10.75 7.14 -17.08
CA PRO A 29 -10.53 7.00 -15.63
C PRO A 29 -10.58 8.32 -14.87
N LEU A 30 -10.57 9.46 -15.54
CA LEU A 30 -10.42 10.76 -14.89
C LEU A 30 -11.73 11.22 -14.24
N ARG A 31 -11.64 11.77 -13.04
CA ARG A 31 -12.74 12.43 -12.34
C ARG A 31 -12.79 13.93 -12.63
N GLU A 32 -11.64 14.53 -12.95
CA GLU A 32 -11.48 15.92 -13.35
C GLU A 32 -10.63 16.01 -14.63
N PRO A 33 -10.74 17.11 -15.40
CA PRO A 33 -9.99 17.23 -16.65
C PRO A 33 -8.49 17.33 -16.39
N ALA A 34 -7.67 16.87 -17.36
CA ALA A 34 -6.21 16.89 -17.28
C ALA A 34 -5.62 18.31 -17.06
N SER A 35 -6.33 19.37 -17.48
CA SER A 35 -5.95 20.76 -17.20
C SER A 35 -5.85 21.09 -15.71
N ARG A 36 -6.45 20.27 -14.85
CA ARG A 36 -6.38 20.39 -13.40
C ARG A 36 -4.94 20.25 -12.86
N LEU A 37 -4.05 19.52 -13.57
CA LEU A 37 -2.64 19.42 -13.23
C LEU A 37 -1.92 20.77 -13.11
N GLY A 38 -2.30 21.73 -13.96
CA GLY A 38 -1.70 23.06 -13.96
C GLY A 38 -2.29 24.03 -12.93
N SER A 39 -3.28 23.61 -12.12
CA SER A 39 -3.99 24.47 -11.17
C SER A 39 -3.89 23.97 -9.72
N VAL A 40 -3.28 22.83 -9.47
CA VAL A 40 -2.97 22.33 -8.13
C VAL A 40 -1.60 22.82 -7.69
N ASP A 41 -1.36 22.87 -6.37
CA ASP A 41 -0.11 23.36 -5.80
C ASP A 41 1.02 22.34 -5.93
N VAL A 42 0.69 21.05 -5.86
CA VAL A 42 1.66 19.97 -5.96
C VAL A 42 1.06 18.77 -6.68
N VAL A 43 1.82 18.18 -7.59
CA VAL A 43 1.55 16.88 -8.19
C VAL A 43 2.52 15.89 -7.59
N LEU A 44 2.02 14.79 -7.05
CA LEU A 44 2.80 13.66 -6.55
C LEU A 44 2.60 12.46 -7.45
N GLU A 45 3.69 11.79 -7.79
CA GLU A 45 3.68 10.63 -8.66
C GLU A 45 4.13 9.37 -7.90
N ARG A 46 3.20 8.46 -7.70
CA ARG A 46 3.51 7.17 -7.08
C ARG A 46 4.36 6.32 -8.03
N ASN A 47 5.37 5.64 -7.48
CA ASN A 47 6.34 4.82 -8.22
C ASN A 47 7.18 5.62 -9.24
N SER A 48 7.28 6.94 -9.08
CA SER A 48 8.22 7.77 -9.81
C SER A 48 9.54 7.88 -9.05
N ASN A 49 10.64 7.88 -9.77
CA ASN A 49 11.98 8.14 -9.21
C ASN A 49 12.33 9.63 -9.20
N ASP A 50 11.40 10.50 -9.53
CA ASP A 50 11.62 11.95 -9.52
C ASP A 50 11.77 12.42 -8.04
N PRO A 51 12.87 13.07 -7.67
CA PRO A 51 13.14 13.48 -6.28
C PRO A 51 12.20 14.58 -5.79
N ASP A 52 11.52 15.29 -6.69
CA ASP A 52 10.66 16.43 -6.35
C ASP A 52 9.17 16.06 -6.24
N CYS A 53 8.73 15.04 -6.95
CA CYS A 53 7.34 14.63 -6.97
C CYS A 53 7.10 13.13 -6.75
N GLY A 54 8.15 12.31 -6.85
CA GLY A 54 8.05 10.87 -6.70
C GLY A 54 7.82 10.45 -5.25
N PHE A 55 6.94 9.47 -5.05
CA PHE A 55 6.76 8.82 -3.76
C PHE A 55 6.51 7.32 -3.92
N SER A 56 6.77 6.57 -2.86
CA SER A 56 6.51 5.14 -2.82
C SER A 56 5.92 4.71 -1.49
N TYR A 57 5.24 3.57 -1.52
CA TYR A 57 4.84 2.87 -0.31
C TYR A 57 5.97 1.95 0.14
N GLN A 58 6.26 1.99 1.44
CA GLN A 58 7.28 1.14 2.05
C GLN A 58 6.72 0.48 3.31
N PRO A 59 7.05 -0.77 3.59
CA PRO A 59 6.69 -1.39 4.86
C PRO A 59 7.56 -0.79 5.97
N SER A 60 6.94 -0.38 7.07
CA SER A 60 7.63 0.21 8.23
C SER A 60 7.81 -0.78 9.37
N CYS A 61 6.80 -1.57 9.64
CA CYS A 61 6.85 -2.63 10.63
C CYS A 61 5.84 -3.75 10.30
N ALA A 62 5.98 -4.88 10.96
CA ALA A 62 4.97 -5.93 10.98
C ALA A 62 4.39 -6.09 12.39
N ARG A 63 3.07 -6.23 12.47
CA ARG A 63 2.37 -6.51 13.73
C ARG A 63 1.83 -7.94 13.71
N HIS A 64 2.30 -8.76 14.64
CA HIS A 64 1.78 -10.11 14.84
C HIS A 64 0.32 -10.05 15.25
N LEU A 65 -0.58 -10.67 14.48
CA LEU A 65 -2.01 -10.45 14.64
C LEU A 65 -2.52 -10.98 15.99
N ALA A 66 -2.11 -12.19 16.38
CA ALA A 66 -2.59 -12.84 17.59
C ALA A 66 -2.09 -12.18 18.89
N SER A 67 -0.83 -11.73 18.95
CA SER A 67 -0.25 -11.17 20.19
C SER A 67 -0.20 -9.65 20.22
N GLY A 68 -0.39 -8.97 19.09
CA GLY A 68 -0.21 -7.54 18.95
C GLY A 68 1.25 -7.06 18.94
N ARG A 69 2.23 -7.96 19.07
CA ARG A 69 3.66 -7.60 19.03
C ARG A 69 4.00 -6.91 17.71
N GLN A 70 4.67 -5.78 17.77
CA GLN A 70 5.21 -5.08 16.62
C GLN A 70 6.72 -5.31 16.51
N VAL A 71 7.21 -5.47 15.28
CA VAL A 71 8.61 -5.68 14.95
C VAL A 71 8.96 -4.76 13.79
N ALA A 72 10.13 -4.13 13.84
CA ALA A 72 10.61 -3.29 12.74
C ALA A 72 10.76 -4.11 11.46
N TRP A 73 10.46 -3.51 10.30
CA TRP A 73 10.47 -4.26 9.04
C TRP A 73 11.84 -4.87 8.72
N SER A 74 12.93 -4.14 9.02
CA SER A 74 14.30 -4.66 8.81
C SER A 74 14.57 -5.94 9.60
N GLU A 75 14.11 -6.01 10.85
CA GLU A 75 14.25 -7.21 11.69
C GLU A 75 13.42 -8.38 11.12
N CYS A 76 12.22 -8.08 10.62
CA CYS A 76 11.36 -9.08 9.98
C CYS A 76 12.02 -9.68 8.73
N VAL A 77 12.63 -8.85 7.87
CA VAL A 77 13.32 -9.31 6.66
C VAL A 77 14.46 -10.26 7.00
N ASP A 78 15.23 -9.95 8.03
CA ASP A 78 16.34 -10.80 8.47
C ASP A 78 15.86 -12.12 9.08
N GLU A 79 14.79 -12.08 9.90
CA GLU A 79 14.21 -13.27 10.54
C GLU A 79 13.54 -14.21 9.52
N TRP A 80 12.86 -13.64 8.51
CA TRP A 80 12.02 -14.42 7.60
C TRP A 80 12.71 -14.86 6.30
N ARG A 81 13.94 -14.45 6.09
CA ARG A 81 14.67 -14.70 4.83
C ARG A 81 14.70 -16.17 4.40
N GLU A 82 14.79 -17.08 5.36
CA GLU A 82 14.85 -18.53 5.15
C GLU A 82 13.49 -19.22 5.38
N GLN A 83 12.45 -18.49 5.69
CA GLN A 83 11.13 -19.03 5.98
C GLN A 83 10.25 -19.07 4.73
N SER A 84 9.37 -20.08 4.66
CA SER A 84 8.33 -20.09 3.65
C SER A 84 7.27 -19.06 3.97
N MET A 85 6.92 -18.22 2.98
CA MET A 85 6.02 -17.10 3.16
C MET A 85 4.94 -17.05 2.10
N VAL A 86 3.78 -16.53 2.49
CA VAL A 86 2.71 -16.13 1.58
C VAL A 86 2.18 -14.75 1.93
N ALA A 87 1.92 -13.93 0.92
CA ALA A 87 1.18 -12.68 1.06
C ALA A 87 -0.24 -12.86 0.51
N ILE A 88 -1.25 -12.59 1.33
CA ILE A 88 -2.67 -12.76 0.99
C ILE A 88 -3.37 -11.42 1.13
N THR A 89 -4.15 -11.01 0.12
CA THR A 89 -4.92 -9.77 0.21
C THR A 89 -6.18 -9.77 -0.67
N GLY A 90 -7.25 -9.13 -0.16
CA GLY A 90 -8.46 -8.77 -0.89
C GLY A 90 -8.49 -7.30 -1.34
N LEU A 91 -7.32 -6.70 -1.62
CA LEU A 91 -7.24 -5.36 -2.21
C LEU A 91 -7.63 -5.40 -3.69
N GLY A 92 -8.29 -4.34 -4.18
CA GLY A 92 -8.61 -4.18 -5.61
C GLY A 92 -7.38 -4.04 -6.52
N GLN A 93 -6.20 -3.76 -5.95
CA GLN A 93 -4.91 -3.69 -6.66
C GLN A 93 -3.85 -4.48 -5.88
N PRO A 94 -3.94 -5.81 -5.86
CA PRO A 94 -3.09 -6.65 -5.03
C PRO A 94 -1.61 -6.62 -5.43
N MET A 95 -1.32 -6.43 -6.71
CA MET A 95 0.05 -6.40 -7.23
C MET A 95 0.91 -5.33 -6.56
N GLN A 96 0.34 -4.17 -6.23
CA GLN A 96 1.07 -3.10 -5.53
C GLN A 96 1.61 -3.55 -4.17
N PHE A 97 0.81 -4.30 -3.43
CA PHE A 97 1.23 -4.88 -2.14
C PHE A 97 2.32 -5.94 -2.34
N PHE A 98 2.14 -6.81 -3.31
CA PHE A 98 3.11 -7.88 -3.56
C PHE A 98 4.45 -7.36 -4.08
N GLU A 99 4.44 -6.39 -4.99
CA GLU A 99 5.66 -5.77 -5.53
C GLU A 99 6.41 -4.97 -4.47
N MET A 100 5.70 -4.24 -3.62
CA MET A 100 6.30 -3.55 -2.48
C MET A 100 7.06 -4.53 -1.57
N LEU A 101 6.46 -5.68 -1.24
CA LEU A 101 7.11 -6.70 -0.41
C LEU A 101 8.31 -7.37 -1.11
N ARG A 102 8.17 -7.70 -2.41
CA ARG A 102 9.28 -8.28 -3.19
C ARG A 102 10.45 -7.31 -3.31
N GLY A 103 10.18 -6.03 -3.42
CA GLY A 103 11.20 -4.96 -3.43
C GLY A 103 12.06 -4.92 -2.16
N GLN A 104 11.60 -5.55 -1.07
CA GLN A 104 12.38 -5.69 0.16
C GLN A 104 13.31 -6.92 0.18
N GLY A 105 13.39 -7.65 -0.93
CA GLY A 105 14.24 -8.83 -1.04
C GLY A 105 13.65 -10.12 -0.46
N LEU A 106 12.34 -10.14 -0.17
CA LEU A 106 11.63 -11.33 0.29
C LEU A 106 11.12 -12.16 -0.89
N THR A 107 11.29 -13.47 -0.80
CA THR A 107 10.70 -14.43 -1.74
C THR A 107 9.46 -15.05 -1.10
N MET A 108 8.32 -14.93 -1.75
CA MET A 108 7.05 -15.39 -1.19
C MET A 108 6.07 -15.82 -2.27
N GLU A 109 5.15 -16.70 -1.90
CA GLU A 109 3.94 -16.93 -2.66
C GLU A 109 2.97 -15.77 -2.51
N THR A 110 2.06 -15.60 -3.45
CA THR A 110 1.06 -14.53 -3.41
C THR A 110 -0.31 -15.07 -3.73
N GLU A 111 -1.31 -14.66 -2.95
CA GLU A 111 -2.71 -15.00 -3.18
C GLU A 111 -3.55 -13.72 -3.21
N SER A 112 -4.15 -13.46 -4.36
CA SER A 112 -5.12 -12.40 -4.54
C SER A 112 -6.52 -12.98 -4.41
N LEU A 113 -7.29 -12.46 -3.48
CA LEU A 113 -8.70 -12.76 -3.33
C LEU A 113 -9.53 -11.86 -4.27
N GLY A 114 -10.79 -12.23 -4.50
CA GLY A 114 -11.73 -11.39 -5.24
C GLY A 114 -11.89 -10.00 -4.61
N ASP A 115 -12.29 -9.01 -5.43
CA ASP A 115 -12.51 -7.65 -4.93
C ASP A 115 -13.55 -7.66 -3.80
N HIS A 116 -13.17 -7.07 -2.67
CA HIS A 116 -13.91 -7.11 -1.39
C HIS A 116 -14.03 -8.49 -0.71
N GLU A 117 -13.46 -9.54 -1.24
CA GLU A 117 -13.38 -10.82 -0.54
C GLU A 117 -12.51 -10.68 0.71
N ALA A 118 -12.92 -11.34 1.78
CA ALA A 118 -12.20 -11.29 3.05
C ALA A 118 -11.21 -12.46 3.14
N VAL A 119 -10.04 -12.19 3.69
CA VAL A 119 -9.20 -13.27 4.23
C VAL A 119 -9.97 -13.93 5.37
N THR A 120 -10.08 -15.25 5.36
CA THR A 120 -10.80 -16.03 6.36
C THR A 120 -9.89 -17.09 6.96
N PRO A 121 -10.23 -17.67 8.14
CA PRO A 121 -9.49 -18.80 8.69
C PRO A 121 -9.32 -19.96 7.70
N ALA A 122 -10.33 -20.23 6.86
CA ALA A 122 -10.24 -21.27 5.85
C ALA A 122 -9.16 -21.02 4.78
N HIS A 123 -8.80 -19.77 4.51
CA HIS A 123 -7.65 -19.45 3.64
C HIS A 123 -6.34 -19.78 4.36
N LEU A 124 -6.25 -19.54 5.67
CA LEU A 124 -5.07 -19.83 6.47
C LEU A 124 -4.85 -21.33 6.67
N ASP A 125 -5.93 -22.08 6.90
CA ASP A 125 -5.90 -23.54 7.12
C ASP A 125 -5.38 -24.33 5.93
N ARG A 126 -5.55 -23.80 4.72
CA ARG A 126 -5.05 -24.41 3.48
C ARG A 126 -3.56 -24.19 3.25
N ARG A 127 -2.94 -23.36 4.07
CA ARG A 127 -1.57 -22.90 3.89
C ARG A 127 -0.62 -23.57 4.87
N GLY A 128 0.53 -24.00 4.34
CA GLY A 128 1.60 -24.61 5.12
C GLY A 128 2.77 -23.67 5.42
N GLU A 129 2.70 -22.42 4.93
CA GLU A 129 3.77 -21.44 5.08
C GLU A 129 3.94 -21.02 6.54
N GLN A 130 5.18 -20.67 6.91
CA GLN A 130 5.54 -20.28 8.27
C GLN A 130 5.16 -18.83 8.58
N VAL A 131 5.10 -17.97 7.54
CA VAL A 131 4.73 -16.57 7.65
C VAL A 131 3.61 -16.25 6.67
N VAL A 132 2.53 -15.65 7.18
CA VAL A 132 1.40 -15.17 6.39
C VAL A 132 1.32 -13.66 6.53
N LEU A 133 1.53 -12.94 5.45
CA LEU A 133 1.49 -11.48 5.40
C LEU A 133 0.14 -11.01 4.89
N VAL A 134 -0.50 -10.13 5.65
CA VAL A 134 -1.79 -9.52 5.28
C VAL A 134 -1.72 -8.00 5.42
N THR A 135 -2.63 -7.29 4.74
CA THR A 135 -2.76 -5.84 4.91
C THR A 135 -3.56 -5.50 6.17
N ALA A 136 -3.47 -4.24 6.62
CA ALA A 136 -4.30 -3.75 7.72
C ALA A 136 -5.80 -3.85 7.41
N LYS A 137 -6.19 -3.63 6.13
CA LYS A 137 -7.59 -3.76 5.67
C LYS A 137 -8.10 -5.20 5.77
N ASP A 138 -7.24 -6.18 5.47
CA ASP A 138 -7.61 -7.59 5.56
C ASP A 138 -7.65 -8.06 7.02
N ALA A 139 -6.72 -7.58 7.85
CA ALA A 139 -6.65 -7.94 9.27
C ALA A 139 -7.90 -7.52 10.07
N VAL A 140 -8.56 -6.42 9.72
CA VAL A 140 -9.83 -5.99 10.35
C VAL A 140 -10.92 -7.04 10.20
N LYS A 141 -10.86 -7.86 9.15
CA LYS A 141 -11.82 -8.94 8.89
C LYS A 141 -11.46 -10.26 9.58
N LEU A 142 -10.37 -10.27 10.35
CA LEU A 142 -9.85 -11.41 11.13
C LEU A 142 -9.79 -11.08 12.64
N PRO A 143 -10.87 -10.57 13.28
CA PRO A 143 -10.80 -9.99 14.62
C PRO A 143 -10.40 -11.00 15.72
N GLU A 144 -10.68 -12.28 15.54
CA GLU A 144 -10.42 -13.35 16.52
C GLU A 144 -9.32 -14.32 16.02
N CYS A 145 -8.50 -13.89 15.09
CA CYS A 145 -7.44 -14.73 14.55
C CYS A 145 -6.34 -14.97 15.59
N THR A 146 -6.16 -16.22 15.99
CA THR A 146 -5.12 -16.68 16.91
C THR A 146 -3.98 -17.42 16.20
N ASP A 147 -4.01 -17.47 14.87
CA ASP A 147 -2.96 -18.14 14.09
C ASP A 147 -1.62 -17.40 14.27
N PRO A 148 -0.59 -18.10 14.82
CA PRO A 148 0.70 -17.49 15.15
C PRO A 148 1.54 -17.12 13.92
N ARG A 149 1.09 -17.49 12.72
CA ARG A 149 1.80 -17.22 11.46
C ARG A 149 1.43 -15.87 10.86
N VAL A 150 0.32 -15.25 11.31
CA VAL A 150 -0.29 -14.09 10.65
C VAL A 150 0.32 -12.78 11.14
N TRP A 151 0.86 -12.03 10.19
CA TRP A 151 1.46 -10.72 10.40
C TRP A 151 0.80 -9.65 9.54
N VAL A 152 0.47 -8.55 10.15
CA VAL A 152 -0.11 -7.38 9.49
C VAL A 152 1.02 -6.44 9.10
N VAL A 153 1.16 -6.17 7.82
CA VAL A 153 2.16 -5.23 7.30
C VAL A 153 1.66 -3.81 7.46
N ALA A 154 2.37 -3.01 8.24
CA ALA A 154 2.15 -1.57 8.31
C ALA A 154 2.95 -0.89 7.18
N ILE A 155 2.31 0.07 6.53
CA ILE A 155 2.84 0.76 5.36
C ILE A 155 2.98 2.23 5.71
N GLU A 156 4.10 2.81 5.33
CA GLU A 156 4.34 4.25 5.35
C GLU A 156 4.56 4.78 3.93
N VAL A 157 4.44 6.09 3.80
CA VAL A 157 4.66 6.79 2.53
C VAL A 157 5.99 7.51 2.60
N ALA A 158 6.93 7.16 1.74
CA ALA A 158 8.17 7.89 1.56
C ALA A 158 7.90 9.10 0.64
N LEU A 159 7.65 10.26 1.25
CA LEU A 159 7.37 11.51 0.55
C LEU A 159 8.65 12.26 0.18
N PRO A 160 8.65 13.07 -0.90
CA PRO A 160 9.75 13.95 -1.23
C PRO A 160 10.04 14.94 -0.09
N SER A 161 11.33 15.16 0.22
CA SER A 161 11.73 16.11 1.26
C SER A 161 11.35 17.56 0.93
N SER A 162 11.32 17.91 -0.35
CA SER A 162 10.84 19.19 -0.87
C SER A 162 9.39 19.47 -0.47
N LEU A 163 8.52 18.45 -0.55
CA LEU A 163 7.14 18.56 -0.10
C LEU A 163 7.03 18.73 1.42
N LEU A 164 7.77 17.93 2.19
CA LEU A 164 7.76 18.04 3.65
C LEU A 164 8.17 19.44 4.12
N THR A 165 9.19 20.04 3.49
CA THR A 165 9.60 21.40 3.76
C THR A 165 8.50 22.42 3.48
N ARG A 166 7.77 22.28 2.36
CA ARG A 166 6.65 23.16 2.01
C ARG A 166 5.50 23.05 3.01
N LEU A 167 5.14 21.82 3.42
CA LEU A 167 4.07 21.59 4.38
C LEU A 167 4.36 22.11 5.78
N THR A 168 5.63 22.11 6.20
CA THR A 168 6.05 22.66 7.50
C THR A 168 6.15 24.19 7.52
N ALA A 169 6.08 24.85 6.36
CA ALA A 169 6.13 26.30 6.21
C ALA A 169 4.73 26.95 6.15
N LEU A 170 3.65 26.18 6.18
CA LEU A 170 2.27 26.63 6.27
C LEU A 170 1.86 26.88 7.72
#